data_3f3049f1bcd68870ee6c06d710221bd0
#
_entry.id   3f3049f1bcd68870ee6c06d710221bd0
#
_cell.length_a   1.000
_cell.length_b   1.000
_cell.length_c   1.000
_cell.angle_alpha   90.00
_cell.angle_beta   90.00
_cell.angle_gamma   90.00
#
_symmetry.space_group_name_H-M   'P 1'
#
loop_
_entity.id
_entity.type
_entity.pdbx_description
1 polymer ?
#
loop_
_entity_poly.entity_id
_entity_poly.type
_entity_poly.pdbx_seq_one_letter_code
_entity_poly.pdbx_strand_id
1 'polypeptide(L)'
;MARTILVADDNRGFTDLLRATLEEAGYEVVTASTGLAAVECMRRHDVGLAILDVLMPGISGDAVAERLLQVDPTLPVLLMTGSSGDFAVGSGLPVLRKPFPQEELVAAVRRLVPPA
;
A
#
# COMPACT_ATOMS: atom_id res chain seq x y z
N MET A 1 -13.71 0.66 -14.98
CA MET A 1 -13.76 1.52 -13.80
C MET A 1 -12.42 1.51 -13.10
N ALA A 2 -11.94 2.68 -12.70
CA ALA A 2 -10.71 2.79 -11.93
C ALA A 2 -10.92 2.17 -10.55
N ARG A 3 -10.04 1.26 -10.17
CA ARG A 3 -10.02 0.73 -8.80
C ARG A 3 -9.14 1.63 -7.95
N THR A 4 -9.47 1.70 -6.68
CA THR A 4 -8.79 2.58 -5.74
C THR A 4 -7.52 1.92 -5.21
N ILE A 5 -6.48 2.71 -5.03
CA ILE A 5 -5.26 2.29 -4.33
C ILE A 5 -5.37 2.71 -2.87
N LEU A 6 -5.16 1.75 -1.98
CA LEU A 6 -5.04 2.02 -0.54
C LEU A 6 -3.58 2.21 -0.20
N VAL A 7 -3.25 3.33 0.45
CA VAL A 7 -1.91 3.58 0.98
C VAL A 7 -2.00 3.67 2.50
N ALA A 8 -1.30 2.81 3.20
CA ALA A 8 -1.32 2.78 4.67
C ALA A 8 0.09 3.01 5.22
N ASP A 9 0.26 4.10 5.96
CA ASP A 9 1.51 4.50 6.60
C ASP A 9 1.14 5.51 7.68
N ASP A 10 1.78 5.43 8.84
CA ASP A 10 1.49 6.35 9.95
C ASP A 10 2.09 7.74 9.75
N ASN A 11 2.97 7.92 8.78
CA ASN A 11 3.53 9.22 8.43
C ASN A 11 2.64 9.93 7.40
N ARG A 12 1.87 10.91 7.86
CA ARG A 12 0.92 11.64 7.01
C ARG A 12 1.58 12.40 5.87
N GLY A 13 2.73 13.02 6.12
CA GLY A 13 3.46 13.72 5.06
C GLY A 13 3.85 12.77 3.94
N PHE A 14 4.23 11.55 4.29
CA PHE A 14 4.61 10.54 3.33
C PHE A 14 3.39 10.01 2.56
N THR A 15 2.28 9.71 3.23
CA THR A 15 1.06 9.27 2.55
C THR A 15 0.52 10.35 1.62
N ASP A 16 0.59 11.61 2.02
CA ASP A 16 0.16 12.73 1.18
C ASP A 16 1.00 12.82 -0.08
N LEU A 17 2.31 12.62 0.04
CA LEU A 17 3.22 12.60 -1.10
C LEU A 17 2.90 11.45 -2.06
N LEU A 18 2.70 10.24 -1.54
CA LEU A 18 2.35 9.08 -2.36
C LEU A 18 1.01 9.27 -3.03
N ARG A 19 0.04 9.82 -2.32
CA ARG A 19 -1.27 10.12 -2.87
C ARG A 19 -1.17 11.07 -4.06
N ALA A 20 -0.45 12.18 -3.89
CA ALA A 20 -0.28 13.14 -4.97
C ALA A 20 0.41 12.53 -6.19
N THR A 21 1.46 11.73 -5.95
CA THR A 21 2.21 11.06 -7.01
C THR A 21 1.31 10.10 -7.79
N LEU A 22 0.52 9.30 -7.10
CA LEU A 22 -0.34 8.30 -7.73
C LEU A 22 -1.56 8.92 -8.39
N GLU A 23 -2.14 9.98 -7.81
CA GLU A 23 -3.24 10.69 -8.45
C GLU A 23 -2.79 11.35 -9.75
N GLU A 24 -1.60 11.91 -9.76
CA GLU A 24 -1.01 12.47 -10.99
C GLU A 24 -0.79 11.38 -12.06
N ALA A 25 -0.51 10.16 -11.64
CA ALA A 25 -0.34 9.02 -12.56
C ALA A 25 -1.67 8.42 -13.03
N GLY A 26 -2.82 8.93 -12.58
CA GLY A 26 -4.13 8.51 -13.06
C GLY A 26 -4.89 7.56 -12.14
N TYR A 27 -4.47 7.42 -10.89
CA TYR A 27 -5.12 6.53 -9.92
C TYR A 27 -5.97 7.32 -8.92
N GLU A 28 -7.00 6.67 -8.40
CA GLU A 28 -7.71 7.13 -7.21
C GLU A 28 -7.04 6.52 -5.98
N VAL A 29 -6.87 7.32 -4.92
CA VAL A 29 -6.11 6.90 -3.75
C VAL A 29 -6.91 7.19 -2.48
N VAL A 30 -6.95 6.22 -1.57
CA VAL A 30 -7.39 6.43 -0.19
C VAL A 30 -6.23 6.13 0.74
N THR A 31 -6.16 6.84 1.85
CA THR A 31 -5.05 6.70 2.80
C THR A 31 -5.55 6.23 4.15
N ALA A 32 -4.70 5.52 4.86
CA ALA A 32 -4.96 5.07 6.21
C ALA A 32 -3.69 5.25 7.05
N SER A 33 -3.84 5.66 8.30
CA SER A 33 -2.70 5.88 9.19
C SER A 33 -2.51 4.74 10.19
N THR A 34 -3.40 3.77 10.20
CA THR A 34 -3.32 2.59 11.09
C THR A 34 -3.78 1.35 10.34
N GLY A 35 -3.46 0.18 10.89
CA GLY A 35 -3.92 -1.08 10.32
C GLY A 35 -5.43 -1.22 10.34
N LEU A 36 -6.08 -0.76 11.43
CA LEU A 36 -7.55 -0.79 11.52
C LEU A 36 -8.20 0.10 10.46
N ALA A 37 -7.65 1.29 10.25
CA ALA A 37 -8.16 2.20 9.21
C ALA A 37 -7.98 1.59 7.82
N ALA A 38 -6.88 0.86 7.59
CA ALA A 38 -6.65 0.18 6.32
C ALA A 38 -7.71 -0.91 6.06
N VAL A 39 -8.03 -1.72 7.07
CA VAL A 39 -9.07 -2.74 6.96
C VAL A 39 -10.44 -2.10 6.68
N GLU A 40 -10.72 -0.97 7.33
CA GLU A 40 -11.97 -0.24 7.14
C GLU A 40 -12.09 0.31 5.71
N CYS A 41 -10.99 0.83 5.17
CA CYS A 41 -10.94 1.29 3.78
C CYS A 41 -11.25 0.15 2.80
N MET A 42 -10.77 -1.04 3.09
CA MET A 42 -11.03 -2.24 2.28
C MET A 42 -12.52 -2.55 2.18
N ARG A 43 -13.25 -2.29 3.24
CA ARG A 43 -14.70 -2.54 3.29
C ARG A 43 -15.52 -1.47 2.59
N ARG A 44 -15.00 -0.24 2.52
CA ARG A 44 -15.73 0.92 2.00
C ARG A 44 -15.45 1.23 0.54
N HIS A 45 -14.33 0.73 0.01
CA HIS A 45 -13.86 1.08 -1.33
C HIS A 45 -13.55 -0.18 -2.11
N ASP A 46 -13.66 -0.09 -3.43
CA ASP A 46 -13.20 -1.15 -4.33
C ASP A 46 -11.70 -1.02 -4.51
N VAL A 47 -10.94 -1.61 -3.60
CA VAL A 47 -9.48 -1.51 -3.56
C VAL A 47 -8.86 -2.50 -4.54
N GLY A 48 -8.08 -1.98 -5.46
CA GLY A 48 -7.38 -2.79 -6.47
C GLY A 48 -5.91 -3.04 -6.16
N LEU A 49 -5.37 -2.32 -5.19
CA LEU A 49 -3.97 -2.48 -4.74
C LEU A 49 -3.86 -1.89 -3.34
N ALA A 50 -3.19 -2.58 -2.45
CA ALA A 50 -2.84 -2.05 -1.13
C ALA A 50 -1.33 -1.85 -1.04
N ILE A 51 -0.91 -0.65 -0.67
CA ILE A 51 0.49 -0.31 -0.39
C ILE A 51 0.60 -0.08 1.12
N LEU A 52 1.36 -0.93 1.80
CA LEU A 52 1.39 -0.98 3.26
C LEU A 52 2.79 -0.80 3.79
N ASP A 53 2.96 0.12 4.76
CA ASP A 53 4.19 0.19 5.54
C ASP A 53 4.27 -1.02 6.48
N VAL A 54 5.41 -1.67 6.50
CA VAL A 54 5.65 -2.82 7.39
C VAL A 54 5.58 -2.41 8.86
N LEU A 55 6.05 -1.19 9.18
CA LEU A 55 6.07 -0.68 10.56
C LEU A 55 4.96 0.35 10.76
N MET A 56 3.86 -0.09 11.39
CA MET A 56 2.77 0.79 11.81
C MET A 56 2.43 0.53 13.28
N PRO A 57 1.96 1.55 14.02
CA PRO A 57 1.54 1.36 15.40
C PRO A 57 0.45 0.30 15.52
N GLY A 58 0.57 -0.57 16.50
CA GLY A 58 -0.42 -1.54 16.90
C GLY A 58 -0.38 -2.85 16.12
N ILE A 59 -0.26 -2.81 14.81
CA ILE A 59 -0.24 -4.01 13.98
C ILE A 59 0.73 -3.80 12.81
N SER A 60 1.57 -4.79 12.55
CA SER A 60 2.55 -4.72 11.47
C SER A 60 1.89 -4.79 10.09
N GLY A 61 2.59 -4.24 9.08
CA GLY A 61 2.07 -4.23 7.71
C GLY A 61 1.82 -5.62 7.14
N ASP A 62 2.64 -6.60 7.48
CA ASP A 62 2.43 -7.98 7.03
C ASP A 62 1.19 -8.60 7.68
N ALA A 63 0.91 -8.29 8.95
CA ALA A 63 -0.32 -8.73 9.60
C ALA A 63 -1.56 -8.04 9.00
N VAL A 64 -1.44 -6.77 8.63
CA VAL A 64 -2.50 -6.06 7.92
C VAL A 64 -2.74 -6.70 6.55
N ALA A 65 -1.67 -6.99 5.81
CA ALA A 65 -1.76 -7.66 4.51
C ALA A 65 -2.53 -8.98 4.62
N GLU A 66 -2.24 -9.75 5.65
CA GLU A 66 -2.94 -11.02 5.90
C GLU A 66 -4.45 -10.81 6.06
N ARG A 67 -4.85 -9.79 6.82
CA ARG A 67 -6.27 -9.46 7.00
C ARG A 67 -6.92 -8.99 5.72
N LEU A 68 -6.23 -8.17 4.93
CA LEU A 68 -6.78 -7.71 3.65
C LEU A 68 -6.96 -8.87 2.68
N LEU A 69 -6.02 -9.82 2.66
CA LEU A 69 -6.09 -10.99 1.81
C LEU A 69 -7.19 -11.97 2.25
N GLN A 70 -7.65 -11.92 3.49
CA GLN A 70 -8.84 -12.66 3.93
C GLN A 70 -10.11 -12.06 3.32
N VAL A 71 -10.15 -10.75 3.10
CA VAL A 71 -11.29 -10.08 2.46
C VAL A 71 -11.26 -10.31 0.96
N ASP A 72 -10.09 -10.18 0.33
CA ASP A 72 -9.90 -10.40 -1.10
C ASP A 72 -8.60 -11.16 -1.33
N PRO A 73 -8.65 -12.49 -1.51
CA PRO A 73 -7.44 -13.30 -1.70
C PRO A 73 -6.65 -12.96 -2.97
N THR A 74 -7.25 -12.24 -3.91
CA THR A 74 -6.59 -11.88 -5.17
C THR A 74 -6.01 -10.47 -5.15
N LEU A 75 -6.11 -9.76 -4.01
CA LEU A 75 -5.64 -8.37 -3.89
C LEU A 75 -4.12 -8.29 -4.07
N PRO A 76 -3.62 -7.50 -5.02
CA PRO A 76 -2.20 -7.19 -5.05
C PRO A 76 -1.82 -6.36 -3.82
N VAL A 77 -0.71 -6.73 -3.17
CA VAL A 77 -0.19 -6.03 -2.00
C VAL A 77 1.27 -5.69 -2.25
N LEU A 78 1.62 -4.43 -2.03
CA LEU A 78 2.99 -3.93 -2.11
C LEU A 78 3.39 -3.44 -0.72
N LEU A 79 4.46 -4.00 -0.17
CA LEU A 79 4.95 -3.59 1.14
C LEU A 79 6.02 -2.52 0.99
N MET A 80 6.07 -1.59 1.95
CA MET A 80 7.12 -0.59 2.05
C MET A 80 7.90 -0.83 3.33
N THR A 81 9.22 -0.81 3.25
CA THR A 81 10.10 -0.99 4.40
C THR A 81 11.10 0.14 4.53
N GLY A 82 11.51 0.45 5.76
CA GLY A 82 12.62 1.35 6.03
C GLY A 82 13.95 0.62 5.98
N SER A 83 14.95 1.22 6.66
CA SER A 83 16.33 0.70 6.67
C SER A 83 16.48 -0.67 7.33
N SER A 84 15.53 -1.10 8.13
CA SER A 84 15.55 -2.38 8.82
C SER A 84 14.61 -3.39 8.19
N GLY A 85 14.49 -3.39 6.87
CA GLY A 85 13.45 -4.05 6.10
C GLY A 85 13.45 -5.57 6.04
N ASP A 86 14.06 -6.25 6.98
CA ASP A 86 14.15 -7.72 6.95
C ASP A 86 12.82 -8.41 7.21
N PHE A 87 11.86 -7.70 7.78
CA PHE A 87 10.57 -8.27 8.18
C PHE A 87 9.73 -8.76 7.01
N ALA A 88 9.89 -8.16 5.84
CA ALA A 88 9.06 -8.48 4.69
C ALA A 88 9.64 -9.61 3.82
N VAL A 89 10.88 -10.02 4.08
CA VAL A 89 11.61 -10.94 3.20
C VAL A 89 10.95 -12.31 3.10
N GLY A 90 10.27 -12.76 4.16
CA GLY A 90 9.62 -14.06 4.18
C GLY A 90 8.18 -14.09 3.69
N SER A 91 7.60 -12.96 3.34
CA SER A 91 6.18 -12.87 3.02
C SER A 91 5.83 -13.31 1.59
N GLY A 92 6.80 -13.29 0.68
CA GLY A 92 6.55 -13.54 -0.74
C GLY A 92 5.92 -12.37 -1.47
N LEU A 93 5.60 -11.28 -0.79
CA LEU A 93 5.01 -10.09 -1.39
C LEU A 93 6.08 -9.15 -1.93
N PRO A 94 5.77 -8.39 -2.99
CA PRO A 94 6.71 -7.38 -3.48
C PRO A 94 6.93 -6.30 -2.44
N VAL A 95 8.16 -5.77 -2.40
CA VAL A 95 8.61 -4.82 -1.39
C VAL A 95 9.32 -3.65 -2.06
N LEU A 96 8.98 -2.41 -1.63
CA LEU A 96 9.75 -1.21 -1.95
C LEU A 96 10.51 -0.77 -0.70
N ARG A 97 11.80 -0.49 -0.85
CA ARG A 97 12.64 0.01 0.23
C ARG A 97 12.65 1.52 0.23
N LYS A 98 12.35 2.12 1.37
CA LYS A 98 12.45 3.58 1.58
C LYS A 98 13.90 3.99 1.79
N PRO A 99 14.34 5.13 1.28
CA PRO A 99 13.63 6.00 0.36
C PRO A 99 13.66 5.44 -1.06
N PHE A 100 12.60 5.70 -1.83
CA PHE A 100 12.54 5.30 -3.24
C PHE A 100 12.12 6.50 -4.10
N PRO A 101 12.59 6.58 -5.36
CA PRO A 101 12.15 7.62 -6.26
C PRO A 101 10.68 7.42 -6.65
N GLN A 102 10.00 8.51 -6.98
CA GLN A 102 8.60 8.46 -7.41
C GLN A 102 8.41 7.57 -8.64
N GLU A 103 9.37 7.57 -9.56
CA GLU A 103 9.31 6.74 -10.76
C GLU A 103 9.31 5.25 -10.43
N GLU A 104 10.04 4.85 -9.40
CA GLU A 104 10.08 3.45 -8.95
C GLU A 104 8.74 3.04 -8.38
N LEU A 105 8.10 3.90 -7.58
CA LEU A 105 6.76 3.66 -7.05
C LEU A 105 5.76 3.51 -8.18
N VAL A 106 5.73 4.44 -9.11
CA VAL A 106 4.76 4.43 -10.22
C VAL A 106 4.97 3.20 -11.09
N ALA A 107 6.22 2.84 -11.37
CA ALA A 107 6.53 1.65 -12.16
C ALA A 107 6.04 0.36 -11.47
N ALA A 108 6.25 0.24 -10.16
CA ALA A 108 5.79 -0.92 -9.39
C ALA A 108 4.26 -1.01 -9.40
N VAL A 109 3.59 0.12 -9.21
CA VAL A 109 2.12 0.18 -9.20
C VAL A 109 1.57 -0.20 -10.58
N ARG A 110 2.14 0.33 -11.65
CA ARG A 110 1.68 0.02 -13.01
C ARG A 110 1.82 -1.45 -13.38
N ARG A 111 2.82 -2.13 -12.84
CA ARG A 111 2.98 -3.57 -13.05
C ARG A 111 1.90 -4.38 -12.33
N LEU A 112 1.44 -3.90 -11.19
CA LEU A 112 0.45 -4.60 -10.37
C LEU A 112 -0.97 -4.23 -10.76
N VAL A 113 -1.21 -2.96 -11.09
CA VAL A 113 -2.54 -2.45 -11.47
C VAL A 113 -2.36 -1.39 -12.56
N PRO A 114 -2.72 -1.67 -13.80
CA PRO A 114 -2.64 -0.64 -14.83
C PRO A 114 -3.64 0.48 -14.54
N PRO A 115 -3.33 1.74 -14.95
CA PRO A 115 -4.29 2.83 -14.78
C PRO A 115 -5.54 2.60 -15.64
N ALA A 116 -6.63 3.18 -15.18
CA ALA A 116 -7.93 3.05 -15.86
C ALA A 116 -7.92 3.75 -17.22
#